data_758794ddeac0b719c3f1233d43c6e480
#
_entry.id   758794ddeac0b719c3f1233d43c6e480
#
_cell.length_a   1.000
_cell.length_b   1.000
_cell.length_c   1.000
_cell.angle_alpha   90.00
_cell.angle_beta   90.00
_cell.angle_gamma   90.00
#
_symmetry.space_group_name_H-M   'P 1'
#
loop_
_entity.id
_entity.type
_entity.pdbx_description
1 polymer ?
#
loop_
_entity_poly.entity_id
_entity_poly.type
_entity_poly.pdbx_seq_one_letter_code
_entity_poly.pdbx_strand_id
1 'polypeptide(L)'
;MIGARGYKIVYGGGRTGLMGAFADGAISSGGHITGIIPQFLQSQEIGHKEITELIITKSMHERKSLMYKNTTDFVLLPGGLGSLDETMEVLTWCQLKILNAKFHVLDLNDFWQPMKLLLTHIAQNGFIHNTNLEYV
;
A
#
# COMPACT_ATOMS: atom_id res chain seq x y z
N MET A 1 4.18 3.06 17.75
CA MET A 1 3.29 2.58 16.67
C MET A 1 2.87 3.76 15.81
N ILE A 2 2.63 3.56 14.49
CA ILE A 2 2.30 4.64 13.52
C ILE A 2 1.02 5.39 13.97
N GLY A 3 -0.02 4.66 14.37
CA GLY A 3 -1.28 5.27 14.84
C GLY A 3 -1.11 6.23 16.02
N ALA A 4 -0.29 5.88 17.00
CA ALA A 4 -0.03 6.72 18.17
C ALA A 4 0.74 8.03 17.85
N ARG A 5 1.29 8.17 16.66
CA ARG A 5 2.02 9.37 16.21
C ARG A 5 1.15 10.35 15.43
N GLY A 6 -0.16 10.12 15.36
CA GLY A 6 -1.10 11.01 14.68
C GLY A 6 -1.10 10.95 13.15
N TYR A 7 -0.46 9.95 12.56
CA TYR A 7 -0.54 9.73 11.11
C TYR A 7 -1.95 9.29 10.69
N LYS A 8 -2.42 9.82 9.58
CA LYS A 8 -3.62 9.31 8.91
C LYS A 8 -3.23 8.12 8.05
N ILE A 9 -3.88 7.00 8.25
CA ILE A 9 -3.58 5.74 7.58
C ILE A 9 -4.65 5.46 6.55
N VAL A 10 -4.22 5.10 5.33
CA VAL A 10 -5.12 4.66 4.24
C VAL A 10 -4.70 3.26 3.82
N TYR A 11 -5.67 2.37 3.62
CA TYR A 11 -5.41 0.99 3.20
C TYR A 11 -6.60 0.40 2.40
N GLY A 12 -6.46 -0.83 1.94
CA GLY A 12 -7.43 -1.51 1.08
C GLY A 12 -8.79 -1.84 1.69
N GLY A 13 -9.02 -1.57 2.98
CA GLY A 13 -10.33 -1.70 3.63
C GLY A 13 -10.74 -3.12 4.04
N GLY A 14 -9.97 -4.15 3.70
CA GLY A 14 -10.25 -5.54 4.05
C GLY A 14 -9.94 -5.87 5.52
N ARG A 15 -10.64 -6.90 6.05
CA ARG A 15 -10.44 -7.40 7.43
C ARG A 15 -9.66 -8.70 7.50
N THR A 16 -9.35 -9.33 6.37
CA THR A 16 -8.71 -10.64 6.35
C THR A 16 -7.18 -10.54 6.38
N GLY A 17 -6.54 -11.55 7.00
CA GLY A 17 -5.08 -11.68 6.99
C GLY A 17 -4.35 -10.49 7.58
N LEU A 18 -3.24 -10.10 6.92
CA LEU A 18 -2.37 -9.02 7.38
C LEU A 18 -3.06 -7.65 7.34
N MET A 19 -4.00 -7.42 6.42
CA MET A 19 -4.80 -6.20 6.37
C MET A 19 -5.62 -5.98 7.64
N GLY A 20 -6.31 -7.02 8.10
CA GLY A 20 -7.08 -6.95 9.35
C GLY A 20 -6.19 -6.73 10.57
N ALA A 21 -5.11 -7.52 10.71
CA ALA A 21 -4.17 -7.37 11.81
C ALA A 21 -3.53 -5.97 11.86
N PHE A 22 -3.20 -5.40 10.70
CA PHE A 22 -2.71 -4.03 10.59
C PHE A 22 -3.75 -3.00 11.04
N ALA A 23 -4.98 -3.13 10.58
CA ALA A 23 -6.08 -2.24 10.94
C ALA A 23 -6.39 -2.32 12.45
N ASP A 24 -6.49 -3.52 13.02
CA ASP A 24 -6.69 -3.75 14.45
C ASP A 24 -5.57 -3.11 15.29
N GLY A 25 -4.32 -3.27 14.86
CA GLY A 25 -3.15 -2.65 15.51
C GLY A 25 -3.16 -1.12 15.43
N ALA A 26 -3.62 -0.56 14.33
CA ALA A 26 -3.77 0.88 14.17
C ALA A 26 -4.87 1.46 15.08
N ILE A 27 -6.04 0.81 15.12
CA ILE A 27 -7.18 1.17 15.98
C ILE A 27 -6.76 1.11 17.45
N SER A 28 -6.16 0.01 17.89
CA SER A 28 -5.74 -0.19 19.30
C SER A 28 -4.71 0.83 19.77
N SER A 29 -3.98 1.45 18.85
CA SER A 29 -3.02 2.53 19.13
C SER A 29 -3.61 3.93 18.99
N GLY A 30 -4.95 4.06 18.82
CA GLY A 30 -5.65 5.35 18.66
C GLY A 30 -5.44 6.02 17.30
N GLY A 31 -5.03 5.26 16.29
CA GLY A 31 -4.79 5.78 14.94
C GLY A 31 -6.06 6.07 14.16
N HIS A 32 -6.02 7.11 13.31
CA HIS A 32 -7.08 7.37 12.34
C HIS A 32 -6.83 6.53 11.08
N ILE A 33 -7.75 5.62 10.77
CA ILE A 33 -7.60 4.68 9.65
C ILE A 33 -8.81 4.74 8.71
N THR A 34 -8.53 4.93 7.42
CA THR A 34 -9.51 4.93 6.33
C THR A 34 -9.28 3.71 5.45
N GLY A 35 -10.29 2.89 5.30
CA GLY A 35 -10.32 1.78 4.34
C GLY A 35 -10.98 2.21 3.04
N ILE A 36 -10.44 1.80 1.89
CA ILE A 36 -11.04 2.06 0.58
C ILE A 36 -11.22 0.73 -0.15
N ILE A 37 -12.46 0.34 -0.40
CA ILE A 37 -12.79 -0.97 -0.97
C ILE A 37 -13.81 -0.84 -2.09
N PRO A 38 -13.61 -1.51 -3.25
CA PRO A 38 -14.63 -1.57 -4.29
C PRO A 38 -15.83 -2.40 -3.84
N GLN A 39 -17.01 -2.02 -4.28
CA GLN A 39 -18.25 -2.68 -3.91
C GLN A 39 -18.24 -4.19 -4.19
N PHE A 40 -17.66 -4.62 -5.32
CA PHE A 40 -17.59 -6.03 -5.70
C PHE A 40 -16.64 -6.87 -4.82
N LEU A 41 -15.65 -6.25 -4.16
CA LEU A 41 -14.76 -6.93 -3.21
C LEU A 41 -15.28 -6.93 -1.78
N GLN A 42 -16.24 -6.08 -1.46
CA GLN A 42 -16.73 -5.92 -0.09
C GLN A 42 -17.26 -7.23 0.52
N SER A 43 -17.87 -8.11 -0.28
CA SER A 43 -18.35 -9.42 0.16
C SER A 43 -17.23 -10.46 0.31
N GLN A 44 -16.15 -10.32 -0.45
CA GLN A 44 -15.03 -11.26 -0.45
C GLN A 44 -13.97 -10.92 0.61
N GLU A 45 -13.66 -9.65 0.77
CA GLU A 45 -12.64 -9.16 1.71
C GLU A 45 -13.19 -8.79 3.08
N ILE A 46 -14.51 -8.88 3.26
CA ILE A 46 -15.24 -8.52 4.49
C ILE A 46 -14.75 -7.17 5.01
N GLY A 47 -15.33 -6.08 4.50
CA GLY A 47 -14.95 -4.71 4.89
C GLY A 47 -14.87 -4.53 6.40
N HIS A 48 -13.82 -3.90 6.87
CA HIS A 48 -13.56 -3.71 8.30
C HIS A 48 -14.50 -2.65 8.87
N LYS A 49 -15.39 -3.03 9.80
CA LYS A 49 -16.45 -2.17 10.34
C LYS A 49 -16.02 -1.27 11.49
N GLU A 50 -14.87 -1.56 12.11
CA GLU A 50 -14.40 -0.86 13.30
C GLU A 50 -13.36 0.24 13.02
N ILE A 51 -12.99 0.42 11.75
CA ILE A 51 -12.09 1.49 11.31
C ILE A 51 -12.79 2.86 11.36
N THR A 52 -12.02 3.93 11.34
CA THR A 52 -12.55 5.30 11.43
C THR A 52 -13.48 5.63 10.26
N GLU A 53 -13.14 5.18 9.06
CA GLU A 53 -13.92 5.45 7.86
C GLU A 53 -13.75 4.30 6.85
N LEU A 54 -14.84 3.87 6.20
CA LEU A 54 -14.83 2.93 5.10
C LEU A 54 -15.46 3.56 3.86
N ILE A 55 -14.65 3.78 2.83
CA ILE A 55 -15.08 4.35 1.56
C ILE A 55 -15.33 3.21 0.57
N ILE A 56 -16.55 3.15 0.03
CA ILE A 56 -16.93 2.19 -1.00
C ILE A 56 -16.78 2.84 -2.37
N THR A 57 -16.00 2.20 -3.26
CA THR A 57 -15.78 2.69 -4.62
C THR A 57 -16.49 1.84 -5.65
N LYS A 58 -16.67 2.39 -6.86
CA LYS A 58 -17.33 1.71 -7.97
C LYS A 58 -16.36 0.84 -8.77
N SER A 59 -15.07 1.12 -8.72
CA SER A 59 -14.05 0.43 -9.51
C SER A 59 -12.70 0.36 -8.77
N MET A 60 -11.82 -0.54 -9.24
CA MET A 60 -10.42 -0.60 -8.77
C MET A 60 -9.65 0.68 -9.10
N HIS A 61 -9.92 1.29 -10.24
CA HIS A 61 -9.27 2.54 -10.63
C HIS A 61 -9.61 3.68 -9.67
N GLU A 62 -10.87 3.84 -9.32
CA GLU A 62 -11.31 4.83 -8.32
C GLU A 62 -10.69 4.56 -6.94
N ARG A 63 -10.65 3.28 -6.50
CA ARG A 63 -9.98 2.87 -5.26
C ARG A 63 -8.54 3.34 -5.23
N LYS A 64 -7.72 2.96 -6.21
CA LYS A 64 -6.30 3.30 -6.27
C LYS A 64 -6.09 4.81 -6.33
N SER A 65 -6.87 5.52 -7.15
CA SER A 65 -6.81 6.99 -7.24
C SER A 65 -7.07 7.66 -5.88
N LEU A 66 -8.07 7.18 -5.12
CA LEU A 66 -8.36 7.72 -3.79
C LEU A 66 -7.29 7.35 -2.76
N MET A 67 -6.74 6.12 -2.82
CA MET A 67 -5.65 5.69 -1.93
C MET A 67 -4.40 6.55 -2.11
N TYR A 68 -4.06 6.91 -3.35
CA TYR A 68 -2.84 7.64 -3.66
C TYR A 68 -2.97 9.14 -3.48
N LYS A 69 -4.22 9.66 -3.55
CA LYS A 69 -4.50 11.08 -3.38
C LYS A 69 -4.08 11.55 -1.98
N ASN A 70 -3.19 12.53 -1.94
CA ASN A 70 -2.66 13.12 -0.71
C ASN A 70 -1.82 12.16 0.17
N THR A 71 -1.40 11.01 -0.36
CA THR A 71 -0.48 10.11 0.33
C THR A 71 0.95 10.57 0.11
N THR A 72 1.70 10.74 1.19
CA THR A 72 3.10 11.18 1.19
C THR A 72 4.07 10.03 1.37
N ASP A 73 3.61 8.98 2.02
CA ASP A 73 4.43 7.83 2.38
C ASP A 73 3.67 6.53 2.11
N PHE A 74 4.25 5.64 1.32
CA PHE A 74 3.74 4.30 1.07
C PHE A 74 4.55 3.29 1.86
N VAL A 75 3.87 2.34 2.48
CA VAL A 75 4.49 1.25 3.22
C VAL A 75 4.05 -0.09 2.63
N LEU A 76 4.99 -0.81 2.05
CA LEU A 76 4.77 -2.16 1.55
C LEU A 76 4.97 -3.17 2.67
N LEU A 77 3.92 -3.91 3.00
CA LEU A 77 3.96 -5.06 3.90
C LEU A 77 4.12 -6.35 3.08
N PRO A 78 4.57 -7.47 3.68
CA PRO A 78 4.48 -8.77 3.03
C PRO A 78 3.09 -9.03 2.47
N GLY A 79 2.98 -9.47 1.22
CA GLY A 79 1.70 -9.60 0.55
C GLY A 79 1.78 -10.35 -0.77
N GLY A 80 0.64 -10.45 -1.44
CA GLY A 80 0.48 -11.19 -2.70
C GLY A 80 0.43 -10.29 -3.93
N LEU A 81 -0.29 -10.76 -4.96
CA LEU A 81 -0.40 -10.07 -6.25
C LEU A 81 -0.98 -8.66 -6.15
N GLY A 82 -1.95 -8.44 -5.25
CA GLY A 82 -2.51 -7.10 -5.02
C GLY A 82 -1.47 -6.11 -4.51
N SER A 83 -0.61 -6.55 -3.58
CA SER A 83 0.49 -5.72 -3.06
C SER A 83 1.54 -5.43 -4.13
N LEU A 84 1.86 -6.41 -4.99
CA LEU A 84 2.76 -6.21 -6.13
C LEU A 84 2.18 -5.24 -7.16
N ASP A 85 0.90 -5.37 -7.51
CA ASP A 85 0.20 -4.49 -8.45
C ASP A 85 0.22 -3.03 -7.96
N GLU A 86 -0.15 -2.79 -6.72
CA GLU A 86 -0.10 -1.45 -6.11
C GLU A 86 1.34 -0.92 -6.03
N THR A 87 2.31 -1.76 -5.68
CA THR A 87 3.73 -1.38 -5.63
C THR A 87 4.25 -0.93 -6.98
N MET A 88 4.03 -1.73 -8.03
CA MET A 88 4.53 -1.41 -9.38
C MET A 88 3.88 -0.15 -9.92
N GLU A 89 2.59 0.08 -9.63
CA GLU A 89 1.91 1.31 -10.03
C GLU A 89 2.48 2.53 -9.31
N VAL A 90 2.66 2.47 -7.98
CA VAL A 90 3.25 3.57 -7.20
C VAL A 90 4.67 3.89 -7.67
N LEU A 91 5.53 2.89 -7.84
CA LEU A 91 6.90 3.07 -8.33
C LEU A 91 6.91 3.70 -9.73
N THR A 92 6.02 3.26 -10.62
CA THR A 92 5.86 3.82 -11.96
C THR A 92 5.43 5.29 -11.91
N TRP A 93 4.47 5.63 -11.07
CA TRP A 93 3.99 7.01 -10.94
C TRP A 93 5.04 7.94 -10.31
N CYS A 94 5.84 7.42 -9.39
CA CYS A 94 7.00 8.15 -8.85
C CYS A 94 8.05 8.39 -9.95
N GLN A 95 8.37 7.37 -10.75
CA GLN A 95 9.29 7.50 -11.90
C GLN A 95 8.81 8.53 -12.92
N LEU A 96 7.52 8.56 -13.23
CA LEU A 96 6.90 9.51 -14.14
C LEU A 96 6.70 10.90 -13.53
N LYS A 97 7.06 11.11 -12.26
CA LYS A 97 6.84 12.35 -11.50
C LYS A 97 5.36 12.77 -11.40
N ILE A 98 4.45 11.81 -11.54
CA ILE A 98 3.01 11.99 -11.29
C ILE A 98 2.73 12.01 -9.80
N LEU A 99 3.50 11.22 -9.04
CA LEU A 99 3.41 11.09 -7.59
C LEU A 99 4.74 11.49 -6.96
N ASN A 100 4.69 12.37 -5.95
CA ASN A 100 5.84 12.73 -5.14
C ASN A 100 5.65 12.16 -3.73
N ALA A 101 6.07 10.92 -3.55
CA ALA A 101 5.89 10.21 -2.28
C ALA A 101 7.13 9.36 -1.95
N LYS A 102 7.30 9.06 -0.67
CA LYS A 102 8.31 8.12 -0.18
C LYS A 102 7.74 6.71 -0.20
N PHE A 103 8.56 5.75 -0.54
CA PHE A 103 8.20 4.35 -0.54
C PHE A 103 9.05 3.59 0.47
N HIS A 104 8.41 2.87 1.37
CA HIS A 104 9.06 2.12 2.45
C HIS A 104 8.69 0.64 2.33
N VAL A 105 9.67 -0.24 2.48
CA VAL A 105 9.45 -1.69 2.45
C VAL A 105 9.66 -2.25 3.85
N LEU A 106 8.64 -2.89 4.40
CA LEU A 106 8.79 -3.70 5.60
C LEU A 106 9.18 -5.13 5.19
N ASP A 107 10.49 -5.36 5.10
CA ASP A 107 11.06 -6.62 4.65
C ASP A 107 11.25 -7.57 5.84
N LEU A 108 10.21 -8.31 6.19
CA LEU A 108 10.23 -9.30 7.26
C LEU A 108 10.78 -10.63 6.73
N ASN A 109 11.85 -11.12 7.35
CA ASN A 109 12.49 -12.38 7.00
C ASN A 109 12.87 -12.49 5.50
N ASP A 110 13.36 -11.40 4.93
CA ASP A 110 13.79 -11.33 3.52
C ASP A 110 12.69 -11.65 2.50
N PHE A 111 11.41 -11.45 2.89
CA PHE A 111 10.25 -11.76 2.06
C PHE A 111 10.30 -11.06 0.69
N TRP A 112 10.80 -9.82 0.65
CA TRP A 112 10.85 -9.01 -0.57
C TRP A 112 12.17 -9.09 -1.33
N GLN A 113 13.15 -9.91 -0.89
CA GLN A 113 14.42 -10.08 -1.60
C GLN A 113 14.26 -10.50 -3.08
N PRO A 114 13.36 -11.44 -3.45
CA PRO A 114 13.16 -11.76 -4.87
C PRO A 114 12.68 -10.56 -5.70
N MET A 115 11.83 -9.68 -5.14
CA MET A 115 11.39 -8.46 -5.81
C MET A 115 12.54 -7.48 -6.00
N LYS A 116 13.39 -7.29 -4.99
CA LYS A 116 14.59 -6.45 -5.08
C LYS A 116 15.54 -6.95 -6.17
N LEU A 117 15.77 -8.25 -6.24
CA LEU A 117 16.61 -8.87 -7.28
C LEU A 117 16.02 -8.62 -8.67
N LEU A 118 14.71 -8.78 -8.85
CA LEU A 118 14.02 -8.51 -10.11
C LEU A 118 14.20 -7.03 -10.53
N LEU A 119 13.93 -6.09 -9.64
CA LEU A 119 14.05 -4.66 -9.94
C LEU A 119 15.49 -4.27 -10.24
N THR A 120 16.47 -4.83 -9.51
CA THR A 120 17.90 -4.63 -9.76
C THR A 120 18.27 -5.14 -11.15
N HIS A 121 17.81 -6.33 -11.53
CA HIS A 121 18.04 -6.89 -12.86
C HIS A 121 17.47 -6.00 -13.97
N ILE A 122 16.26 -5.51 -13.81
CA ILE A 122 15.62 -4.58 -14.77
C ILE A 122 16.44 -3.30 -14.91
N ALA A 123 16.94 -2.73 -13.79
CA ALA A 123 17.78 -1.54 -13.81
C ALA A 123 19.14 -1.77 -14.48
N GLN A 124 19.80 -2.88 -14.20
CA GLN A 124 21.07 -3.24 -14.84
C GLN A 124 20.96 -3.40 -16.36
N ASN A 125 19.77 -3.75 -16.85
CA ASN A 125 19.48 -3.84 -18.28
C ASN A 125 18.95 -2.51 -18.89
N GLY A 126 18.94 -1.42 -18.12
CA GLY A 126 18.61 -0.07 -18.61
C GLY A 126 17.14 0.24 -18.77
N PHE A 127 16.24 -0.61 -18.22
CA PHE A 127 14.78 -0.39 -18.33
C PHE A 127 14.19 0.53 -17.26
N ILE A 128 14.90 0.71 -16.14
CA ILE A 128 14.57 1.71 -15.10
C ILE A 128 15.84 2.41 -14.64
N HIS A 129 15.71 3.65 -14.13
CA HIS A 129 16.83 4.39 -13.55
C HIS A 129 17.15 3.90 -12.14
N ASN A 130 18.44 3.79 -11.78
CA ASN A 130 18.89 3.35 -10.45
C ASN A 130 18.38 4.25 -9.31
N THR A 131 18.14 5.53 -9.57
CA THR A 131 17.56 6.47 -8.60
C THR A 131 16.16 6.06 -8.12
N ASN A 132 15.46 5.19 -8.87
CA ASN A 132 14.16 4.68 -8.48
C ASN A 132 14.23 3.48 -7.53
N LEU A 133 15.42 2.91 -7.32
CA LEU A 133 15.66 1.78 -6.41
C LEU A 133 16.07 2.23 -4.99
N GLU A 134 16.32 3.52 -4.77
CA GLU A 134 16.65 4.06 -3.44
C GLU A 134 15.49 3.91 -2.44
N TYR A 135 14.32 3.54 -2.92
CA TYR A 135 13.10 3.38 -2.13
C TYR A 135 12.73 1.90 -1.84
N VAL A 136 13.50 0.92 -2.32
CA VAL A 136 13.15 -0.51 -2.20
C VAL A 136 14.19 -1.30 -1.40
#